data_3740b764abbe30849fde5373adc5610e
#
_entry.id   3740b764abbe30849fde5373adc5610e
#
_cell.length_a   1.000
_cell.length_b   1.000
_cell.length_c   1.000
_cell.angle_alpha   90.00
_cell.angle_beta   90.00
_cell.angle_gamma   90.00
#
_symmetry.space_group_name_H-M   'P 1'
#
loop_
_entity.id
_entity.type
_entity.pdbx_description
1 polymer ?
#
loop_
_entity_poly.entity_id
_entity_poly.type
_entity_poly.pdbx_seq_one_letter_code
_entity_poly.pdbx_strand_id
1 'polypeptide(L)'
;MKKLLLSIAFLLPGMGMMAQTQVTTAEGILEGKDLSGITVFKGVPFAAPPVGNLRWKAPQPAQKWQGVREAKEFGPNPMQEPIFGDMNFGTKANSEDCLYLNIWTPAKTMKEHLPVLIYFNGGGLMAGDRKSVV
;
A
#
# COMPACT_ATOMS: atom_id res chain seq x y z
N MET A 1 -25.84 -34.85 52.31
CA MET A 1 -25.17 -34.93 51.01
C MET A 1 -25.25 -33.59 50.33
N LYS A 2 -24.14 -32.80 50.36
CA LYS A 2 -24.07 -31.45 49.75
C LYS A 2 -23.61 -31.60 48.32
N LYS A 3 -24.43 -31.22 47.35
CA LYS A 3 -24.06 -31.21 45.92
C LYS A 3 -23.23 -29.93 45.64
N LEU A 4 -21.98 -30.10 45.32
CA LEU A 4 -21.08 -29.04 44.89
C LEU A 4 -21.31 -28.79 43.38
N LEU A 5 -21.93 -27.66 43.03
CA LEU A 5 -22.09 -27.21 41.67
C LEU A 5 -20.81 -26.51 41.25
N LEU A 6 -20.01 -27.18 40.40
CA LEU A 6 -18.80 -26.61 39.81
C LEU A 6 -19.19 -25.75 38.58
N SER A 7 -19.19 -24.43 38.77
CA SER A 7 -19.40 -23.48 37.65
C SER A 7 -18.12 -23.38 36.82
N ILE A 8 -18.12 -23.97 35.64
CA ILE A 8 -17.06 -23.80 34.63
C ILE A 8 -17.32 -22.48 33.95
N ALA A 9 -16.53 -21.45 34.30
CA ALA A 9 -16.50 -20.19 33.56
C ALA A 9 -15.74 -20.43 32.24
N PHE A 10 -16.48 -20.43 31.14
CA PHE A 10 -15.90 -20.48 29.79
C PHE A 10 -15.30 -19.12 29.47
N LEU A 11 -13.97 -18.99 29.59
CA LEU A 11 -13.25 -17.83 29.10
C LEU A 11 -13.26 -17.89 27.55
N LEU A 12 -14.13 -17.13 26.92
CA LEU A 12 -14.04 -16.85 25.48
C LEU A 12 -12.78 -16.03 25.24
N PRO A 13 -11.83 -16.53 24.43
CA PRO A 13 -10.71 -15.68 24.02
C PRO A 13 -11.29 -14.52 23.22
N GLY A 14 -11.02 -13.29 23.66
CA GLY A 14 -11.36 -12.09 22.93
C GLY A 14 -10.76 -12.19 21.53
N MET A 15 -11.61 -12.32 20.50
CA MET A 15 -11.19 -12.17 19.11
C MET A 15 -10.79 -10.72 18.93
N GLY A 16 -9.49 -10.42 19.12
CA GLY A 16 -8.91 -9.14 18.72
C GLY A 16 -9.24 -8.92 17.24
N MET A 17 -9.97 -7.83 16.94
CA MET A 17 -10.14 -7.40 15.54
C MET A 17 -8.77 -7.08 14.98
N MET A 18 -8.18 -8.06 14.28
CA MET A 18 -6.98 -7.81 13.47
C MET A 18 -7.35 -6.81 12.38
N ALA A 19 -6.55 -5.77 12.22
CA ALA A 19 -6.71 -4.85 11.11
C ALA A 19 -6.67 -5.65 9.80
N GLN A 20 -7.62 -5.38 8.91
CA GLN A 20 -7.68 -6.07 7.62
C GLN A 20 -6.52 -5.60 6.75
N THR A 21 -5.43 -6.37 6.70
CA THR A 21 -4.25 -6.05 5.89
C THR A 21 -4.39 -6.50 4.43
N GLN A 22 -5.43 -7.22 4.08
CA GLN A 22 -5.70 -7.64 2.70
C GLN A 22 -6.94 -6.95 2.14
N VAL A 23 -6.86 -6.53 0.89
CA VAL A 23 -7.95 -5.91 0.13
C VAL A 23 -8.04 -6.48 -1.27
N THR A 24 -9.27 -6.78 -1.72
CA THR A 24 -9.53 -7.21 -3.09
C THR A 24 -9.77 -5.99 -3.96
N THR A 25 -9.03 -5.88 -5.05
CA THR A 25 -9.18 -4.86 -6.09
C THR A 25 -9.67 -5.49 -7.40
N ALA A 26 -9.91 -4.67 -8.41
CA ALA A 26 -10.27 -5.15 -9.75
C ALA A 26 -9.13 -5.93 -10.43
N GLU A 27 -7.90 -5.70 -10.02
CA GLU A 27 -6.69 -6.32 -10.58
C GLU A 27 -6.26 -7.58 -9.82
N GLY A 28 -6.64 -7.71 -8.54
CA GLY A 28 -6.27 -8.86 -7.68
C GLY A 28 -6.27 -8.50 -6.20
N ILE A 29 -5.73 -9.37 -5.36
CA ILE A 29 -5.66 -9.16 -3.92
C ILE A 29 -4.33 -8.50 -3.57
N LEU A 30 -4.40 -7.44 -2.76
CA LEU A 30 -3.24 -6.76 -2.17
C LEU A 30 -3.11 -7.10 -0.69
N GLU A 31 -1.88 -7.27 -0.23
CA GLU A 31 -1.56 -7.37 1.18
C GLU A 31 -0.66 -6.24 1.62
N GLY A 32 -1.17 -5.38 2.49
CA GLY A 32 -0.44 -4.29 3.12
C GLY A 32 0.17 -4.66 4.46
N LYS A 33 0.51 -3.64 5.25
CA LYS A 33 1.06 -3.77 6.59
C LYS A 33 0.28 -2.90 7.56
N ASP A 34 -0.06 -3.42 8.73
CA ASP A 34 -0.58 -2.60 9.83
C ASP A 34 0.57 -1.85 10.51
N LEU A 35 0.42 -0.55 10.66
CA LEU A 35 1.31 0.32 11.42
C LEU A 35 0.47 1.04 12.50
N SER A 36 0.38 0.42 13.66
CA SER A 36 -0.33 0.99 14.83
C SER A 36 -1.78 1.42 14.52
N GLY A 37 -2.50 0.58 13.81
CA GLY A 37 -3.90 0.79 13.47
C GLY A 37 -4.16 1.52 12.16
N ILE A 38 -3.11 1.87 11.41
CA ILE A 38 -3.19 2.37 10.04
C ILE A 38 -2.71 1.27 9.11
N THR A 39 -3.55 0.84 8.19
CA THR A 39 -3.13 -0.10 7.15
C THR A 39 -2.42 0.66 6.03
N VAL A 40 -1.24 0.19 5.67
CA VAL A 40 -0.39 0.82 4.65
C VAL A 40 -0.17 -0.14 3.49
N PHE A 41 -0.46 0.32 2.28
CA PHE A 41 -0.15 -0.37 1.04
C PHE A 41 0.88 0.46 0.27
N LYS A 42 2.02 -0.11 -0.08
CA LYS A 42 3.10 0.54 -0.80
C LYS A 42 3.38 -0.16 -2.11
N GLY A 43 3.77 0.59 -3.13
CA GLY A 43 4.09 0.02 -4.44
C GLY A 43 2.90 -0.63 -5.13
N VAL A 44 1.72 -0.06 -4.99
CA VAL A 44 0.50 -0.51 -5.67
C VAL A 44 0.54 -0.04 -7.11
N PRO A 45 0.56 -0.93 -8.13
CA PRO A 45 0.56 -0.51 -9.52
C PRO A 45 -0.80 0.09 -9.87
N PHE A 46 -0.81 1.28 -10.46
CA PHE A 46 -2.04 1.92 -10.95
C PHE A 46 -2.14 1.92 -12.48
N ALA A 47 -1.06 1.53 -13.18
CA ALA A 47 -1.04 1.37 -14.63
C ALA A 47 0.01 0.33 -15.02
N ALA A 48 -0.05 -0.13 -16.27
CA ALA A 48 0.98 -0.97 -16.86
C ALA A 48 2.32 -0.23 -16.92
N PRO A 49 3.47 -0.93 -16.77
CA PRO A 49 4.78 -0.30 -16.88
C PRO A 49 4.95 0.47 -18.20
N PRO A 50 5.35 1.75 -18.16
CA PRO A 50 5.50 2.58 -19.36
C PRO A 50 6.84 2.29 -20.07
N VAL A 51 7.08 1.04 -20.41
CA VAL A 51 8.33 0.56 -21.01
C VAL A 51 8.14 0.17 -22.48
N GLY A 52 9.21 0.12 -23.23
CA GLY A 52 9.20 -0.29 -24.64
C GLY A 52 8.21 0.51 -25.46
N ASN A 53 7.23 -0.16 -26.06
CA ASN A 53 6.20 0.47 -26.91
C ASN A 53 5.20 1.34 -26.14
N LEU A 54 5.19 1.29 -24.82
CA LEU A 54 4.30 2.11 -23.97
C LEU A 54 4.98 3.42 -23.51
N ARG A 55 6.27 3.63 -23.80
CA ARG A 55 6.93 4.91 -23.50
C ARG A 55 6.21 6.06 -24.18
N TRP A 56 6.03 7.16 -23.45
CA TRP A 56 5.39 8.40 -23.92
C TRP A 56 3.96 8.23 -24.43
N LYS A 57 3.32 7.09 -24.14
CA LYS A 57 1.90 6.87 -24.44
C LYS A 57 1.03 7.08 -23.21
N ALA A 58 -0.25 7.26 -23.45
CA ALA A 58 -1.24 7.30 -22.38
C ALA A 58 -1.16 6.03 -21.53
N PRO A 59 -1.28 6.12 -20.19
CA PRO A 59 -1.23 4.96 -19.31
C PRO A 59 -2.25 3.89 -19.72
N GLN A 60 -1.83 2.64 -19.70
CA GLN A 60 -2.69 1.50 -19.94
C GLN A 60 -3.08 0.85 -18.59
N PRO A 61 -4.22 0.16 -18.49
CA PRO A 61 -4.65 -0.52 -17.28
C PRO A 61 -3.54 -1.43 -16.73
N ALA A 62 -3.42 -1.47 -15.39
CA ALA A 62 -2.50 -2.39 -14.73
C ALA A 62 -2.86 -3.84 -15.06
N GLN A 63 -1.84 -4.70 -15.15
CA GLN A 63 -2.06 -6.13 -15.39
C GLN A 63 -2.66 -6.79 -14.16
N LYS A 64 -3.66 -7.63 -14.37
CA LYS A 64 -4.23 -8.46 -13.31
C LYS A 64 -3.23 -9.50 -12.84
N TRP A 65 -3.26 -9.81 -11.55
CA TRP A 65 -2.41 -10.86 -10.97
C TRP A 65 -3.24 -11.94 -10.28
N GLN A 66 -2.65 -13.13 -10.19
CA GLN A 66 -3.20 -14.25 -9.45
C GLN A 66 -2.66 -14.25 -8.01
N GLY A 67 -3.48 -14.71 -7.05
CA GLY A 67 -3.09 -14.79 -5.65
C GLY A 67 -2.97 -13.43 -4.96
N VAL A 68 -2.17 -13.38 -3.90
CA VAL A 68 -1.95 -12.20 -3.07
C VAL A 68 -0.65 -11.52 -3.48
N ARG A 69 -0.73 -10.24 -3.85
CA ARG A 69 0.43 -9.39 -4.13
C ARG A 69 0.81 -8.63 -2.87
N GLU A 70 2.04 -8.79 -2.42
CA GLU A 70 2.58 -7.98 -1.33
C GLU A 70 2.73 -6.52 -1.75
N ALA A 71 2.13 -5.62 -0.95
CA ALA A 71 2.19 -4.17 -1.10
C ALA A 71 2.81 -3.55 0.16
N LYS A 72 4.00 -4.03 0.55
CA LYS A 72 4.68 -3.68 1.80
C LYS A 72 5.88 -2.75 1.59
N GLU A 73 6.39 -2.68 0.36
CA GLU A 73 7.59 -1.92 0.00
C GLU A 73 7.28 -0.86 -1.07
N PHE A 74 7.99 0.26 -1.02
CA PHE A 74 7.87 1.29 -2.05
C PHE A 74 8.35 0.76 -3.40
N GLY A 75 7.65 1.10 -4.48
CA GLY A 75 8.13 0.88 -5.82
C GLY A 75 9.36 1.74 -6.16
N PRO A 76 10.02 1.50 -7.30
CA PRO A 76 11.16 2.29 -7.74
C PRO A 76 10.76 3.73 -8.09
N ASN A 77 11.68 4.68 -7.97
CA ASN A 77 11.47 6.04 -8.44
C ASN A 77 11.44 6.09 -9.98
N PRO A 78 10.79 7.10 -10.58
CA PRO A 78 10.98 7.42 -11.98
C PRO A 78 12.46 7.66 -12.30
N MET A 79 12.84 7.45 -13.56
CA MET A 79 14.18 7.79 -14.04
C MET A 79 14.44 9.27 -13.81
N GLN A 80 15.46 9.60 -13.00
CA GLN A 80 15.81 10.95 -12.61
C GLN A 80 17.27 11.04 -12.19
N GLU A 81 17.86 12.22 -12.35
CA GLU A 81 19.19 12.52 -11.85
C GLU A 81 19.18 12.88 -10.37
N PRO A 82 20.24 12.62 -9.62
CA PRO A 82 20.37 12.99 -8.21
C PRO A 82 20.69 14.48 -8.05
N ILE A 83 19.77 15.35 -8.43
CA ILE A 83 19.98 16.81 -8.44
C ILE A 83 19.99 17.43 -7.02
N PHE A 84 19.50 16.73 -6.03
CA PHE A 84 19.53 17.14 -4.61
C PHE A 84 20.54 16.27 -3.87
N GLY A 85 21.82 16.65 -3.91
CA GLY A 85 22.92 15.83 -3.41
C GLY A 85 22.90 15.50 -1.91
N ASP A 86 22.12 16.24 -1.14
CA ASP A 86 21.88 16.04 0.31
C ASP A 86 20.60 15.24 0.61
N MET A 87 19.77 14.97 -0.39
CA MET A 87 18.50 14.24 -0.23
C MET A 87 18.66 12.75 -0.59
N ASN A 88 18.51 11.91 0.40
CA ASN A 88 18.36 10.47 0.18
C ASN A 88 16.88 10.12 0.12
N PHE A 89 16.35 9.96 -1.08
CA PHE A 89 14.97 9.53 -1.30
C PHE A 89 14.70 8.08 -0.86
N GLY A 90 15.73 7.38 -0.32
CA GLY A 90 15.58 6.05 0.29
C GLY A 90 15.03 4.98 -0.66
N THR A 91 14.99 5.20 -1.94
CA THR A 91 14.65 4.19 -2.93
C THR A 91 15.91 3.45 -3.36
N LYS A 92 15.75 2.15 -3.60
CA LYS A 92 16.89 1.29 -3.99
C LYS A 92 17.33 1.50 -5.43
N ALA A 93 16.44 2.01 -6.31
CA ALA A 93 16.73 2.21 -7.72
C ALA A 93 15.73 3.16 -8.40
N ASN A 94 16.15 3.77 -9.49
CA ASN A 94 15.28 4.39 -10.49
C ASN A 94 14.87 3.35 -11.52
N SER A 95 13.64 3.44 -12.06
CA SER A 95 13.15 2.54 -13.10
C SER A 95 12.15 3.24 -14.00
N GLU A 96 12.07 2.81 -15.26
CA GLU A 96 10.96 3.19 -16.13
C GLU A 96 9.63 2.55 -15.67
N ASP A 97 9.69 1.36 -15.08
CA ASP A 97 8.53 0.77 -14.37
C ASP A 97 8.33 1.50 -13.03
N CYS A 98 7.60 2.61 -13.08
CA CYS A 98 7.46 3.54 -11.95
C CYS A 98 6.02 3.98 -11.66
N LEU A 99 5.00 3.42 -12.32
CA LEU A 99 3.61 3.83 -12.15
C LEU A 99 2.96 3.11 -10.95
N TYR A 100 3.40 3.50 -9.77
CA TYR A 100 2.92 2.98 -8.49
C TYR A 100 2.40 4.10 -7.59
N LEU A 101 1.47 3.78 -6.72
CA LEU A 101 1.00 4.66 -5.66
C LEU A 101 1.13 3.98 -4.29
N ASN A 102 0.98 4.77 -3.24
CA ASN A 102 0.98 4.29 -1.88
C ASN A 102 -0.28 4.78 -1.18
N ILE A 103 -0.81 3.97 -0.25
CA ILE A 103 -2.07 4.25 0.43
C ILE A 103 -1.85 4.07 1.94
N TRP A 104 -2.33 5.03 2.72
CA TRP A 104 -2.43 4.94 4.18
C TRP A 104 -3.90 5.07 4.54
N THR A 105 -4.45 4.11 5.25
CA THR A 105 -5.87 4.15 5.62
C THR A 105 -6.09 3.69 7.06
N PRO A 106 -6.85 4.45 7.87
CA PRO A 106 -7.31 4.00 9.17
C PRO A 106 -8.53 3.09 9.08
N ALA A 107 -9.14 2.93 7.89
CA ALA A 107 -10.34 2.13 7.69
C ALA A 107 -10.13 0.68 8.14
N LYS A 108 -11.09 0.15 8.87
CA LYS A 108 -11.11 -1.25 9.34
C LYS A 108 -11.93 -2.13 8.41
N THR A 109 -12.80 -1.53 7.61
CA THR A 109 -13.67 -2.23 6.65
C THR A 109 -13.78 -1.46 5.34
N MET A 110 -14.16 -2.16 4.27
CA MET A 110 -14.41 -1.56 2.95
C MET A 110 -15.66 -0.66 2.89
N LYS A 111 -16.43 -0.57 3.99
CA LYS A 111 -17.74 0.13 4.01
C LYS A 111 -17.68 1.52 4.67
N GLU A 112 -16.53 1.95 5.14
CA GLU A 112 -16.43 3.17 5.95
C GLU A 112 -16.50 4.46 5.13
N HIS A 113 -16.31 4.41 3.81
CA HIS A 113 -16.42 5.58 2.89
C HIS A 113 -15.72 6.84 3.41
N LEU A 114 -14.48 6.69 3.89
CA LEU A 114 -13.71 7.80 4.43
C LEU A 114 -13.34 8.80 3.33
N PRO A 115 -13.19 10.11 3.68
CA PRO A 115 -12.64 11.09 2.75
C PRO A 115 -11.27 10.66 2.23
N VAL A 116 -10.98 10.93 0.96
CA VAL A 116 -9.71 10.60 0.31
C VAL A 116 -8.92 11.87 0.05
N LEU A 117 -7.68 11.93 0.56
CA LEU A 117 -6.70 12.94 0.23
C LEU A 117 -5.72 12.36 -0.80
N ILE A 118 -5.61 12.99 -1.96
CA ILE A 118 -4.62 12.61 -2.97
C ILE A 118 -3.49 13.62 -2.94
N TYR A 119 -2.26 13.14 -2.74
CA TYR A 119 -1.06 13.94 -2.73
C TYR A 119 -0.21 13.66 -3.97
N PHE A 120 0.14 14.71 -4.69
CA PHE A 120 1.12 14.69 -5.78
C PHE A 120 2.39 15.37 -5.29
N ASN A 121 3.50 14.63 -5.20
CA ASN A 121 4.75 15.23 -4.75
C ASN A 121 5.30 16.25 -5.76
N GLY A 122 5.95 17.29 -5.23
CA GLY A 122 6.66 18.28 -6.03
C GLY A 122 7.97 17.75 -6.60
N GLY A 123 8.86 18.67 -7.02
CA GLY A 123 10.19 18.34 -7.52
C GLY A 123 10.53 19.06 -8.82
N GLY A 124 9.73 20.05 -9.24
CA GLY A 124 10.00 20.87 -10.41
C GLY A 124 10.02 20.10 -11.73
N LEU A 125 9.33 18.97 -11.81
CA LEU A 125 9.33 18.03 -12.94
C LEU A 125 10.72 17.45 -13.26
N MET A 126 11.70 17.57 -12.36
CA MET A 126 13.06 17.09 -12.54
C MET A 126 13.40 15.91 -11.64
N ALA A 127 13.01 15.96 -10.38
CA ALA A 127 13.26 14.91 -9.42
C ALA A 127 12.22 14.93 -8.30
N GLY A 128 12.13 13.87 -7.53
CA GLY A 128 11.25 13.73 -6.39
C GLY A 128 11.05 12.29 -6.00
N ASP A 129 10.42 12.06 -4.86
CA ASP A 129 10.10 10.72 -4.41
C ASP A 129 8.67 10.62 -3.89
N ARG A 130 8.22 9.38 -3.78
CA ARG A 130 6.88 9.01 -3.30
C ARG A 130 6.84 8.76 -1.78
N LYS A 131 7.97 8.93 -1.09
CA LYS A 131 8.09 8.63 0.33
C LYS A 131 7.85 9.84 1.23
N SER A 132 8.04 11.02 0.68
CA SER A 132 7.95 12.29 1.41
C SER A 132 6.51 12.70 1.74
N VAL A 133 5.63 11.73 2.01
CA VAL A 133 4.33 11.99 2.61
C VAL A 133 4.50 11.80 4.12
N VAL A 134 4.50 12.88 4.84
CA VAL A 134 4.48 12.93 6.30
C VAL A 134 3.03 12.84 6.77
#